data_5e1b1a697836fd6c4e35e2c060b01f13
#
_entry.id   5e1b1a697836fd6c4e35e2c060b01f13
#
_cell.length_a   1.000
_cell.length_b   1.000
_cell.length_c   1.000
_cell.angle_alpha   90.00
_cell.angle_beta   90.00
_cell.angle_gamma   90.00
#
_symmetry.space_group_name_H-M   'P 1'
#
loop_
_entity.id
_entity.type
_entity.pdbx_description
1 polymer ?
#
loop_
_entity_poly.entity_id
_entity_poly.type
_entity_poly.pdbx_seq_one_letter_code
_entity_poly.pdbx_strand_id
1 'polypeptide(L)'
;MAKIYYPAVFHKEDNDTYWVEFPDLPGCLTQGKSFNDALCMADDVLGEWLNSKEFFQVDHFDEPTELGKIMKRYPGELVSMV
;
A
#
# COMPACT_ATOMS: atom_id res chain seq x y z
N MET A 1 15.64 -13.11 4.79
CA MET A 1 14.24 -12.96 5.19
C MET A 1 13.35 -12.73 3.99
N ALA A 2 12.20 -13.38 3.96
CA ALA A 2 11.25 -13.15 2.90
C ALA A 2 10.58 -11.78 3.08
N LYS A 3 10.41 -11.06 1.98
CA LYS A 3 9.69 -9.80 1.99
C LYS A 3 8.18 -10.09 2.04
N ILE A 4 7.46 -9.32 2.85
CA ILE A 4 6.00 -9.39 2.90
C ILE A 4 5.45 -8.33 1.97
N TYR A 5 4.51 -8.74 1.10
CA TYR A 5 3.86 -7.84 0.16
C TYR A 5 2.42 -7.60 0.61
N TYR A 6 1.97 -6.36 0.52
CA TYR A 6 0.60 -5.98 0.85
C TYR A 6 -0.09 -5.38 -0.36
N PRO A 7 -1.40 -5.60 -0.52
CA PRO A 7 -2.13 -4.97 -1.62
C PRO A 7 -2.24 -3.46 -1.39
N ALA A 8 -1.90 -2.71 -2.43
CA ALA A 8 -2.00 -1.25 -2.44
C ALA A 8 -2.97 -0.83 -3.54
N VAL A 9 -3.84 0.12 -3.23
CA VAL A 9 -4.80 0.67 -4.17
C VAL A 9 -4.30 2.03 -4.64
N PHE A 10 -4.15 2.19 -5.94
CA PHE A 10 -3.64 3.40 -6.57
C PHE A 10 -4.81 4.16 -7.19
N HIS A 11 -5.16 5.29 -6.59
CA HIS A 11 -6.27 6.13 -7.02
C HIS A 11 -5.76 7.25 -7.91
N LYS A 12 -6.13 7.23 -9.19
CA LYS A 12 -5.71 8.25 -10.14
C LYS A 12 -6.47 9.55 -9.92
N GLU A 13 -5.73 10.66 -9.85
CA GLU A 13 -6.29 11.99 -9.74
C GLU A 13 -6.38 12.65 -11.11
N ASP A 14 -7.08 13.80 -11.19
CA ASP A 14 -7.34 14.49 -12.46
C ASP A 14 -6.09 14.92 -13.23
N ASN A 15 -4.99 15.20 -12.52
CA ASN A 15 -3.75 15.68 -13.13
C ASN A 15 -2.68 14.60 -13.27
N ASP A 16 -3.13 13.35 -13.41
CA ASP A 16 -2.27 12.17 -13.55
C ASP A 16 -1.38 11.87 -12.34
N THR A 17 -1.64 12.51 -11.22
CA THR A 17 -1.04 12.09 -9.95
C THR A 17 -1.84 10.92 -9.38
N TYR A 18 -1.23 10.21 -8.43
CA TYR A 18 -1.88 9.08 -7.77
C TYR A 18 -1.76 9.23 -6.27
N TRP A 19 -2.83 8.89 -5.54
CA TRP A 19 -2.68 8.65 -4.12
C TRP A 19 -2.87 7.15 -3.87
N VAL A 20 -2.20 6.65 -2.84
CA VAL A 20 -2.09 5.22 -2.58
C VAL A 20 -2.55 4.92 -1.17
N GLU A 21 -3.35 3.87 -1.02
CA GLU A 21 -3.71 3.37 0.29
C GLU A 21 -3.42 1.88 0.39
N PHE A 22 -3.13 1.45 1.60
CA PHE A 22 -2.99 0.03 1.90
C PHE A 22 -4.19 -0.37 2.76
N PRO A 23 -5.21 -1.03 2.18
CA PRO A 23 -6.42 -1.35 2.94
C PRO A 23 -6.18 -2.18 4.20
N ASP A 24 -5.15 -3.03 4.19
CA ASP A 24 -4.82 -3.86 5.34
C ASP A 24 -4.07 -3.10 6.43
N LEU A 25 -3.58 -1.91 6.14
CA LEU A 25 -2.74 -1.11 7.03
C LEU A 25 -3.32 0.28 7.20
N PRO A 26 -4.33 0.43 8.08
CA PRO A 26 -5.00 1.74 8.25
C PRO A 26 -4.01 2.85 8.61
N GLY A 27 -4.09 3.95 7.89
CA GLY A 27 -3.17 5.07 8.08
C GLY A 27 -1.91 5.01 7.24
N CYS A 28 -1.68 3.92 6.51
CA CYS A 28 -0.54 3.79 5.61
C CYS A 28 -0.92 4.36 4.25
N LEU A 29 -0.64 5.64 4.04
CA LEU A 29 -1.05 6.39 2.84
C LEU A 29 0.14 7.13 2.25
N THR A 30 0.12 7.32 0.94
CA THR A 30 1.11 8.14 0.26
C THR A 30 0.55 8.68 -1.04
N GLN A 31 1.36 9.44 -1.78
CA GLN A 31 0.98 9.94 -3.09
C GLN A 31 2.22 10.08 -3.96
N GLY A 32 2.02 10.13 -5.27
CA GLY A 32 3.10 10.28 -6.24
C GLY A 32 2.65 11.08 -7.44
N LYS A 33 3.61 11.64 -8.17
CA LYS A 33 3.33 12.50 -9.34
C LYS A 33 3.05 11.71 -10.61
N SER A 34 3.35 10.42 -10.59
CA SER A 34 3.11 9.49 -11.68
C SER A 34 2.89 8.11 -11.08
N PHE A 35 2.50 7.13 -11.90
CA PHE A 35 2.35 5.77 -11.39
C PHE A 35 3.68 5.21 -10.87
N ASN A 36 4.77 5.40 -11.61
CA ASN A 36 6.08 4.93 -11.14
C ASN A 36 6.51 5.60 -9.85
N ASP A 37 6.30 6.91 -9.75
CA ASP A 37 6.62 7.64 -8.52
C ASP A 37 5.78 7.12 -7.35
N ALA A 38 4.49 6.88 -7.60
CA ALA A 38 3.59 6.35 -6.58
C ALA A 38 4.03 4.96 -6.11
N LEU A 39 4.52 4.09 -7.02
CA LEU A 39 5.06 2.79 -6.64
C LEU A 39 6.26 2.92 -5.71
N CYS A 40 7.18 3.84 -6.03
CA CYS A 40 8.35 4.10 -5.18
C CYS A 40 7.93 4.62 -3.81
N MET A 41 6.99 5.56 -3.79
CA MET A 41 6.49 6.13 -2.54
C MET A 41 5.74 5.09 -1.71
N ALA A 42 5.01 4.20 -2.37
CA ALA A 42 4.30 3.12 -1.68
C ALA A 42 5.27 2.17 -0.98
N ASP A 43 6.35 1.80 -1.66
CA ASP A 43 7.37 0.94 -1.07
C ASP A 43 8.01 1.61 0.14
N ASP A 44 8.35 2.89 0.02
CA ASP A 44 8.97 3.66 1.11
C ASP A 44 8.05 3.77 2.32
N VAL A 45 6.78 4.14 2.12
CA VAL A 45 5.85 4.32 3.24
C VAL A 45 5.53 2.99 3.91
N LEU A 46 5.47 1.92 3.14
CA LEU A 46 5.25 0.59 3.70
C LEU A 46 6.40 0.21 4.63
N GLY A 47 7.65 0.44 4.20
CA GLY A 47 8.82 0.16 5.03
C GLY A 47 8.80 0.96 6.33
N GLU A 48 8.48 2.23 6.24
CA GLU A 48 8.38 3.10 7.43
C GLU A 48 7.28 2.63 8.38
N TRP A 49 6.13 2.26 7.83
CA TRP A 49 4.99 1.79 8.62
C TRP A 49 5.33 0.51 9.37
N LEU A 50 5.97 -0.45 8.67
CA LEU A 50 6.37 -1.71 9.29
C LEU A 50 7.45 -1.51 10.36
N ASN A 51 8.40 -0.61 10.11
CA ASN A 51 9.43 -0.28 11.10
C ASN A 51 8.82 0.37 12.35
N SER A 52 7.81 1.22 12.17
CA SER A 52 7.07 1.81 13.27
C SER A 52 6.44 0.74 14.15
N LYS A 53 5.84 -0.27 13.52
CA LYS A 53 5.23 -1.39 14.24
C LYS A 53 6.27 -2.16 15.04
N GLU A 54 7.42 -2.43 14.46
CA GLU A 54 8.53 -3.11 15.15
C GLU A 54 9.02 -2.29 16.34
N PHE A 55 9.14 -0.99 16.15
CA PHE A 55 9.58 -0.09 17.21
C PHE A 55 8.66 -0.14 18.41
N PHE A 56 7.35 -0.22 18.19
CA PHE A 56 6.36 -0.31 19.26
C PHE A 56 6.14 -1.75 19.75
N GLN A 57 6.98 -2.68 19.34
CA GLN A 57 6.97 -4.07 19.80
C GLN A 57 5.65 -4.78 19.54
N VAL A 58 5.12 -4.59 18.35
CA VAL A 58 3.93 -5.32 17.92
C VAL A 58 4.33 -6.77 17.64
N ASP A 59 3.64 -7.72 18.26
CA ASP A 59 4.01 -9.13 18.20
C ASP A 59 3.84 -9.73 16.81
N HIS A 60 2.91 -9.21 16.02
CA HIS A 60 2.68 -9.73 14.67
C HIS A 60 2.03 -8.66 13.80
N PHE A 61 2.12 -8.86 12.49
CA PHE A 61 1.43 -8.04 11.51
C PHE A 61 0.25 -8.83 10.96
N ASP A 62 -0.82 -8.13 10.59
CA ASP A 62 -1.95 -8.79 9.94
C ASP A 62 -1.49 -9.40 8.62
N GLU A 63 -2.02 -10.58 8.29
CA GLU A 63 -1.72 -11.20 7.02
C GLU A 63 -2.31 -10.39 5.88
N PRO A 64 -1.60 -10.26 4.75
CA PRO A 64 -2.12 -9.53 3.59
C PRO A 64 -3.40 -10.19 3.06
N THR A 65 -4.38 -9.35 2.75
CA THR A 65 -5.59 -9.81 2.07
C THR A 65 -5.22 -10.21 0.64
N GLU A 66 -5.86 -11.24 0.12
CA GLU A 66 -5.64 -11.67 -1.26
C GLU A 66 -5.97 -10.56 -2.24
N LEU A 67 -5.13 -10.42 -3.26
CA LEU A 67 -5.26 -9.37 -4.27
C LEU A 67 -6.65 -9.34 -4.90
N GLY A 68 -7.20 -10.51 -5.24
CA GLY A 68 -8.52 -10.60 -5.87
C GLY A 68 -9.63 -10.02 -5.01
N LYS A 69 -9.54 -10.17 -3.69
CA LYS A 69 -10.53 -9.60 -2.77
C LYS A 69 -10.46 -8.08 -2.74
N ILE A 70 -9.25 -7.53 -2.77
CA ILE A 70 -9.06 -6.09 -2.80
C ILE A 70 -9.56 -5.52 -4.13
N MET A 71 -9.27 -6.17 -5.23
CA MET A 71 -9.76 -5.74 -6.55
C MET A 71 -11.29 -5.68 -6.59
N LYS A 72 -11.97 -6.60 -5.92
CA LYS A 72 -13.44 -6.59 -5.86
C LYS A 72 -13.98 -5.44 -5.02
N ARG A 73 -13.25 -5.03 -3.98
CA ARG A 73 -13.66 -3.91 -3.13
C ARG A 73 -13.43 -2.55 -3.81
N TYR A 74 -12.49 -2.49 -4.74
CA TYR A 74 -12.09 -1.24 -5.40
C TYR A 74 -12.17 -1.39 -6.91
N PRO A 75 -13.39 -1.63 -7.46
CA PRO A 75 -13.52 -1.82 -8.91
C PRO A 75 -13.11 -0.57 -9.68
N GLY A 76 -12.39 -0.77 -10.77
CA GLY A 76 -11.91 0.33 -11.61
C GLY A 76 -10.62 0.97 -11.14
N GLU A 77 -10.11 0.62 -9.97
CA GLU A 77 -8.85 1.16 -9.47
C GLU A 77 -7.69 0.22 -9.80
N LEU A 78 -6.48 0.78 -9.89
CA LEU A 78 -5.28 -0.02 -10.05
C LEU A 78 -4.90 -0.59 -8.70
N VAL A 79 -4.71 -1.90 -8.63
CA VAL A 79 -4.32 -2.59 -7.40
C VAL A 79 -3.07 -3.40 -7.69
N SER A 80 -2.08 -3.30 -6.82
CA SER A 80 -0.83 -4.05 -6.96
C SER A 80 -0.31 -4.45 -5.59
N MET A 81 0.38 -5.57 -5.55
CA MET A 81 1.12 -5.96 -4.34
C MET A 81 2.41 -5.16 -4.25
N VAL A 82 2.68 -4.61 -3.11
CA VAL A 82 3.87 -3.79 -2.87
C VAL A 82 4.72 -4.36 -1.73
#